data_c23904566c4150086a964290a6b94ada
#
_entry.id   c23904566c4150086a964290a6b94ada
#
_cell.length_a   1.000
_cell.length_b   1.000
_cell.length_c   1.000
_cell.angle_alpha   90.00
_cell.angle_beta   90.00
_cell.angle_gamma   90.00
#
_symmetry.space_group_name_H-M   'P 1'
#
loop_
_entity.id
_entity.type
_entity.pdbx_description
1 polymer ?
#
loop_
_entity_poly.entity_id
_entity_poly.type
_entity_poly.pdbx_seq_one_letter_code
_entity_poly.pdbx_strand_id
1 'polypeptide(L)'
;MAFGRVNPQFRLEDQGIDGLGNVYYNLMEPALIQAALEKGEGTLGQGGTFLVTTGKFTGRSPKDKHVVKTASVADTIWWENNRAMSPEGFDALYADMLAHMKGKDYFVQDLVGGADPAYAINMRMVTELAWHNLFIRHLLRRPERSALDSFTADFTVINCPSFKADPERHNCRSDTVIAMNFDKKLILIGGTEYAGENKKSVFTLLNYLLPEKGVMPMHCSANHAIGNPVDAAVFFGLSGTGKTTLSADPSRTLIGDDEHGWSDRGTFNFEGGCYAKTINLSAEAEPEIYATTSKFGTVIENMVFDPETFELDFEDSSLTENMRCAYPLEYISNASETAQGGHPKNIILLTCDAYGVLPPISRLTPAQAMYHFLSGFTSKTPGTERGVVEPEPTFSTCFGAPFMPRRPEAYGNLLREKIAKHGATCWLVNTGWTGGAFGTGKRMPIKATRALLTAALDGSLNDAEFRKDANFGFDVPVAVAGVDTGLLDPRSTWADPAAYDAQAQKLVKMFAANFERYLPYIDEDVKAAAIV
;
A
#
# COMPACT_ATOMS: atom_id res chain seq x y z
N MET A 1 3.46 -30.94 -18.44
CA MET A 1 3.30 -30.32 -19.77
C MET A 1 3.24 -28.80 -19.61
N ALA A 2 3.74 -28.04 -20.60
CA ALA A 2 3.71 -26.57 -20.58
C ALA A 2 2.61 -26.06 -21.52
N PHE A 3 1.77 -25.14 -21.03
CA PHE A 3 0.65 -24.56 -21.76
C PHE A 3 0.76 -23.04 -21.73
N GLY A 4 0.26 -22.36 -22.75
CA GLY A 4 0.24 -20.91 -22.82
C GLY A 4 1.48 -20.31 -23.49
N ARG A 5 1.63 -19.00 -23.40
CA ARG A 5 2.65 -18.22 -24.10
C ARG A 5 3.80 -17.84 -23.17
N VAL A 6 5.02 -18.14 -23.56
CA VAL A 6 6.22 -17.88 -22.76
C VAL A 6 7.42 -17.75 -23.68
N ASN A 7 8.44 -17.01 -23.28
CA ASN A 7 9.76 -17.05 -23.93
C ASN A 7 10.30 -18.50 -23.89
N PRO A 8 10.51 -19.14 -25.05
CA PRO A 8 10.93 -20.53 -25.09
C PRO A 8 12.35 -20.77 -24.56
N GLN A 9 13.15 -19.70 -24.38
CA GLN A 9 14.49 -19.73 -23.80
C GLN A 9 14.50 -19.31 -22.32
N PHE A 10 13.33 -19.09 -21.71
CA PHE A 10 13.19 -18.64 -20.32
C PHE A 10 12.00 -19.33 -19.64
N ARG A 11 11.92 -20.65 -19.74
CA ARG A 11 10.93 -21.47 -19.02
C ARG A 11 11.39 -21.72 -17.59
N LEU A 12 10.54 -22.33 -16.78
CA LEU A 12 10.89 -22.66 -15.39
C LEU A 12 12.06 -23.65 -15.32
N GLU A 13 12.11 -24.61 -16.25
CA GLU A 13 13.18 -25.60 -16.34
C GLU A 13 14.54 -24.91 -16.61
N ASP A 14 14.57 -23.83 -17.43
CA ASP A 14 15.77 -23.05 -17.69
C ASP A 14 16.27 -22.27 -16.46
N GLN A 15 15.39 -22.11 -15.46
CA GLN A 15 15.69 -21.49 -14.17
C GLN A 15 15.99 -22.53 -13.06
N GLY A 16 16.08 -23.82 -13.40
CA GLY A 16 16.31 -24.91 -12.46
C GLY A 16 15.08 -25.32 -11.66
N ILE A 17 13.88 -24.93 -12.08
CA ILE A 17 12.60 -25.33 -11.48
C ILE A 17 11.99 -26.42 -12.36
N ASP A 18 12.28 -27.67 -12.05
CA ASP A 18 11.92 -28.84 -12.85
C ASP A 18 11.05 -29.85 -12.10
N GLY A 19 10.59 -30.89 -12.83
CA GLY A 19 9.81 -31.97 -12.25
C GLY A 19 8.39 -31.61 -11.86
N LEU A 20 7.86 -30.48 -12.33
CA LEU A 20 6.49 -30.04 -12.11
C LEU A 20 5.49 -30.90 -12.88
N GLY A 21 4.21 -30.87 -12.49
CA GLY A 21 3.09 -31.43 -13.26
C GLY A 21 2.82 -30.60 -14.52
N ASN A 22 1.66 -29.98 -14.61
CA ASN A 22 1.37 -29.04 -15.69
C ASN A 22 1.84 -27.63 -15.30
N VAL A 23 2.36 -26.89 -16.26
CA VAL A 23 2.75 -25.48 -16.08
C VAL A 23 1.97 -24.61 -17.06
N TYR A 24 1.21 -23.67 -16.51
CA TYR A 24 0.32 -22.80 -17.27
C TYR A 24 0.90 -21.39 -17.31
N TYR A 25 1.41 -20.98 -18.47
CA TYR A 25 2.06 -19.68 -18.66
C TYR A 25 1.09 -18.63 -19.22
N ASN A 26 1.03 -17.50 -18.54
CA ASN A 26 0.38 -16.28 -19.01
C ASN A 26 -1.08 -16.50 -19.49
N LEU A 27 -1.81 -17.32 -18.74
CA LEU A 27 -3.23 -17.52 -19.00
C LEU A 27 -4.00 -16.21 -18.78
N MET A 28 -5.05 -16.02 -19.56
CA MET A 28 -5.99 -14.92 -19.43
C MET A 28 -7.03 -15.22 -18.34
N GLU A 29 -7.71 -14.18 -17.88
CA GLU A 29 -8.66 -14.22 -16.77
C GLU A 29 -9.71 -15.36 -16.89
N PRO A 30 -10.38 -15.59 -18.05
CA PRO A 30 -11.37 -16.66 -18.18
C PRO A 30 -10.76 -18.05 -17.93
N ALA A 31 -9.55 -18.28 -18.44
CA ALA A 31 -8.88 -19.58 -18.28
C ALA A 31 -8.38 -19.79 -16.84
N LEU A 32 -7.93 -18.72 -16.16
CA LEU A 32 -7.54 -18.77 -14.75
C LEU A 32 -8.75 -19.05 -13.85
N ILE A 33 -9.89 -18.40 -14.10
CA ILE A 33 -11.14 -18.62 -13.38
C ILE A 33 -11.60 -20.07 -13.58
N GLN A 34 -11.60 -20.56 -14.82
CA GLN A 34 -11.97 -21.94 -15.10
C GLN A 34 -11.06 -22.92 -14.34
N ALA A 35 -9.75 -22.74 -14.39
CA ALA A 35 -8.80 -23.59 -13.67
C ALA A 35 -9.00 -23.54 -12.15
N ALA A 36 -9.27 -22.36 -11.60
CA ALA A 36 -9.54 -22.20 -10.17
C ALA A 36 -10.85 -22.90 -9.74
N LEU A 37 -11.91 -22.82 -10.56
CA LEU A 37 -13.17 -23.52 -10.32
C LEU A 37 -12.98 -25.05 -10.37
N GLU A 38 -12.27 -25.56 -11.38
CA GLU A 38 -11.98 -27.00 -11.52
C GLU A 38 -11.16 -27.56 -10.34
N LYS A 39 -10.31 -26.71 -9.74
CA LYS A 39 -9.51 -27.05 -8.56
C LYS A 39 -10.24 -26.80 -7.23
N GLY A 40 -11.46 -26.24 -7.24
CA GLY A 40 -12.23 -25.93 -6.04
C GLY A 40 -11.63 -24.78 -5.20
N GLU A 41 -10.90 -23.86 -5.83
CA GLU A 41 -10.22 -22.76 -5.15
C GLU A 41 -11.17 -21.61 -4.76
N GLY A 42 -12.38 -21.57 -5.31
CA GLY A 42 -13.38 -20.53 -5.04
C GLY A 42 -14.67 -20.77 -5.82
N THR A 43 -15.53 -19.77 -5.88
CA THR A 43 -16.80 -19.81 -6.60
C THR A 43 -17.06 -18.54 -7.40
N LEU A 44 -17.96 -18.61 -8.40
CA LEU A 44 -18.38 -17.41 -9.13
C LEU A 44 -19.46 -16.66 -8.34
N GLY A 45 -19.28 -15.36 -8.24
CA GLY A 45 -20.27 -14.43 -7.74
C GLY A 45 -21.04 -13.72 -8.87
N GLN A 46 -21.84 -12.73 -8.47
CA GLN A 46 -22.58 -11.89 -9.41
C GLN A 46 -21.65 -11.20 -10.42
N GLY A 47 -22.10 -11.04 -11.65
CA GLY A 47 -21.30 -10.40 -12.71
C GLY A 47 -20.08 -11.19 -13.18
N GLY A 48 -19.86 -12.42 -12.65
CA GLY A 48 -18.68 -13.23 -12.94
C GLY A 48 -17.47 -12.85 -12.13
N THR A 49 -17.64 -12.28 -10.96
CA THR A 49 -16.59 -12.08 -9.95
C THR A 49 -16.14 -13.42 -9.40
N PHE A 50 -14.95 -13.50 -8.83
CA PHE A 50 -14.39 -14.70 -8.25
C PHE A 50 -14.27 -14.57 -6.74
N LEU A 51 -15.09 -15.33 -6.00
CA LEU A 51 -15.17 -15.27 -4.53
C LEU A 51 -14.26 -16.33 -3.93
N VAL A 52 -13.38 -15.92 -3.01
CA VAL A 52 -12.41 -16.80 -2.36
C VAL A 52 -12.32 -16.53 -0.87
N THR A 53 -11.84 -17.55 -0.13
CA THR A 53 -11.41 -17.40 1.26
C THR A 53 -9.91 -17.65 1.34
N THR A 54 -9.22 -16.93 2.23
CA THR A 54 -7.76 -17.02 2.39
C THR A 54 -7.37 -17.84 3.64
N GLY A 55 -8.26 -18.73 4.09
CA GLY A 55 -8.04 -19.66 5.19
C GLY A 55 -7.70 -18.95 6.51
N LYS A 56 -6.64 -19.43 7.17
CA LYS A 56 -6.18 -18.91 8.47
C LYS A 56 -5.73 -17.45 8.42
N PHE A 57 -5.18 -17.00 7.31
CA PHE A 57 -4.60 -15.68 7.15
C PHE A 57 -5.51 -14.79 6.32
N THR A 58 -6.24 -13.90 6.97
CA THR A 58 -7.08 -12.90 6.31
C THR A 58 -6.35 -11.56 6.12
N GLY A 59 -5.04 -11.53 6.33
CA GLY A 59 -4.17 -10.39 6.20
C GLY A 59 -2.71 -10.81 6.12
N ARG A 60 -1.82 -9.83 5.92
CA ARG A 60 -0.38 -10.06 5.81
C ARG A 60 0.23 -10.60 7.10
N SER A 61 1.37 -11.30 6.93
CA SER A 61 2.20 -11.82 8.02
C SER A 61 3.54 -11.08 8.12
N PRO A 62 3.56 -9.79 8.51
CA PRO A 62 4.78 -8.97 8.48
C PRO A 62 5.89 -9.50 9.39
N LYS A 63 5.55 -10.25 10.44
CA LYS A 63 6.53 -10.87 11.35
C LYS A 63 7.21 -12.10 10.74
N ASP A 64 6.66 -12.67 9.67
CA ASP A 64 7.18 -13.83 8.93
C ASP A 64 7.94 -13.44 7.66
N LYS A 65 8.08 -12.13 7.42
CA LYS A 65 8.91 -11.61 6.34
C LYS A 65 10.37 -11.56 6.78
N HIS A 66 11.24 -12.12 5.93
CA HIS A 66 12.68 -12.22 6.13
C HIS A 66 13.43 -11.67 4.92
N VAL A 67 14.58 -11.07 5.16
CA VAL A 67 15.56 -10.70 4.14
C VAL A 67 16.80 -11.55 4.35
N VAL A 68 17.30 -12.17 3.28
CA VAL A 68 18.52 -12.98 3.34
C VAL A 68 19.72 -12.07 3.56
N LYS A 69 20.48 -12.32 4.64
CA LYS A 69 21.61 -11.48 5.03
C LYS A 69 22.87 -11.92 4.27
N THR A 70 23.00 -11.46 3.04
CA THR A 70 24.23 -11.63 2.24
C THR A 70 25.17 -10.43 2.43
N ALA A 71 26.42 -10.57 1.97
CA ALA A 71 27.40 -9.49 2.06
C ALA A 71 26.99 -8.22 1.30
N SER A 72 26.28 -8.37 0.17
CA SER A 72 25.83 -7.26 -0.69
C SER A 72 24.78 -6.35 -0.05
N VAL A 73 23.99 -6.90 0.90
CA VAL A 73 22.90 -6.17 1.54
C VAL A 73 23.14 -5.86 3.02
N ALA A 74 24.23 -6.37 3.59
CA ALA A 74 24.49 -6.32 5.03
C ALA A 74 24.43 -4.89 5.62
N ASP A 75 24.96 -3.91 4.89
CA ASP A 75 25.05 -2.51 5.32
C ASP A 75 23.90 -1.63 4.80
N THR A 76 23.07 -2.15 3.88
CA THR A 76 22.01 -1.36 3.23
C THR A 76 20.61 -1.65 3.79
N ILE A 77 20.44 -2.78 4.47
CA ILE A 77 19.18 -3.17 5.09
C ILE A 77 19.04 -2.56 6.49
N TRP A 78 17.87 -2.07 6.78
CA TRP A 78 17.45 -1.63 8.12
C TRP A 78 17.06 -2.85 8.96
N TRP A 79 18.07 -3.47 9.61
CA TRP A 79 17.90 -4.74 10.34
C TRP A 79 17.02 -4.64 11.57
N GLU A 80 16.87 -3.45 12.17
CA GLU A 80 15.98 -3.21 13.28
C GLU A 80 14.50 -3.39 12.90
N ASN A 81 14.17 -3.24 11.60
CA ASN A 81 12.83 -3.38 11.07
C ASN A 81 12.65 -4.64 10.20
N ASN A 82 13.73 -5.22 9.71
CA ASN A 82 13.71 -6.38 8.83
C ASN A 82 14.38 -7.59 9.47
N ARG A 83 13.68 -8.70 9.52
CA ARG A 83 14.21 -9.94 10.10
C ARG A 83 15.21 -10.59 9.15
N ALA A 84 16.40 -10.89 9.67
CA ALA A 84 17.42 -11.57 8.89
C ALA A 84 17.09 -13.08 8.75
N MET A 85 17.47 -13.65 7.60
CA MET A 85 17.56 -15.08 7.33
C MET A 85 18.98 -15.39 6.88
N SER A 86 19.56 -16.51 7.28
CA SER A 86 20.88 -16.92 6.80
C SER A 86 20.82 -17.39 5.34
N PRO A 87 21.89 -17.24 4.53
CA PRO A 87 21.97 -17.80 3.18
C PRO A 87 21.71 -19.30 3.15
N GLU A 88 22.24 -20.05 4.10
CA GLU A 88 22.09 -21.50 4.23
C GLU A 88 20.62 -21.88 4.52
N GLY A 89 19.95 -21.13 5.42
CA GLY A 89 18.52 -21.31 5.71
C GLY A 89 17.65 -21.05 4.49
N PHE A 90 17.97 -20.02 3.71
CA PHE A 90 17.28 -19.74 2.45
C PHE A 90 17.51 -20.83 1.40
N ASP A 91 18.74 -21.36 1.29
CA ASP A 91 19.06 -22.41 0.32
C ASP A 91 18.34 -23.72 0.68
N ALA A 92 18.26 -24.05 1.97
CA ALA A 92 17.46 -25.17 2.46
C ALA A 92 15.97 -24.96 2.17
N LEU A 93 15.42 -23.78 2.45
CA LEU A 93 14.04 -23.39 2.16
C LEU A 93 13.71 -23.57 0.67
N TYR A 94 14.58 -23.06 -0.21
CA TYR A 94 14.39 -23.15 -1.65
C TYR A 94 14.42 -24.61 -2.13
N ALA A 95 15.39 -25.41 -1.68
CA ALA A 95 15.49 -26.82 -2.04
C ALA A 95 14.26 -27.63 -1.59
N ASP A 96 13.78 -27.41 -0.36
CA ASP A 96 12.61 -28.10 0.17
C ASP A 96 11.32 -27.64 -0.54
N MET A 97 11.22 -26.34 -0.89
CA MET A 97 10.09 -25.82 -1.68
C MET A 97 10.07 -26.42 -3.09
N LEU A 98 11.22 -26.52 -3.76
CA LEU A 98 11.32 -27.19 -5.07
C LEU A 98 10.93 -28.67 -4.98
N ALA A 99 11.34 -29.36 -3.91
CA ALA A 99 10.93 -30.76 -3.68
C ALA A 99 9.41 -30.87 -3.46
N HIS A 100 8.81 -29.91 -2.74
CA HIS A 100 7.36 -29.84 -2.51
C HIS A 100 6.58 -29.55 -3.80
N MET A 101 7.15 -28.82 -4.72
CA MET A 101 6.55 -28.46 -6.02
C MET A 101 6.46 -29.64 -6.99
N LYS A 102 7.30 -30.66 -6.85
CA LYS A 102 7.37 -31.79 -7.79
C LYS A 102 6.04 -32.49 -7.97
N GLY A 103 5.68 -32.75 -9.23
CA GLY A 103 4.44 -33.40 -9.62
C GLY A 103 3.18 -32.58 -9.52
N LYS A 104 3.25 -31.36 -8.98
CA LYS A 104 2.10 -30.44 -8.85
C LYS A 104 2.01 -29.49 -10.05
N ASP A 105 0.81 -28.98 -10.31
CA ASP A 105 0.54 -27.97 -11.32
C ASP A 105 0.89 -26.57 -10.78
N TYR A 106 1.44 -25.72 -11.65
CA TYR A 106 1.75 -24.31 -11.34
C TYR A 106 1.28 -23.35 -12.41
N PHE A 107 0.94 -22.13 -11.98
CA PHE A 107 0.53 -21.05 -12.84
C PHE A 107 1.61 -19.96 -12.84
N VAL A 108 1.95 -19.45 -14.01
CA VAL A 108 3.02 -18.47 -14.20
C VAL A 108 2.47 -17.23 -14.89
N GLN A 109 2.73 -16.05 -14.34
CA GLN A 109 2.53 -14.76 -15.02
C GLN A 109 3.85 -14.04 -15.13
N ASP A 110 4.14 -13.56 -16.33
CA ASP A 110 5.22 -12.63 -16.64
C ASP A 110 4.64 -11.22 -16.68
N LEU A 111 4.99 -10.40 -15.69
CA LEU A 111 4.36 -9.11 -15.39
C LEU A 111 5.43 -8.03 -15.19
N VAL A 112 4.99 -6.78 -15.11
CA VAL A 112 5.89 -5.63 -14.96
C VAL A 112 5.48 -4.83 -13.71
N GLY A 113 6.44 -4.55 -12.85
CA GLY A 113 6.31 -3.62 -11.73
C GLY A 113 6.79 -2.23 -12.13
N GLY A 114 5.87 -1.27 -12.23
CA GLY A 114 6.16 0.12 -12.58
C GLY A 114 5.72 0.54 -13.99
N ALA A 115 5.03 1.67 -14.06
CA ALA A 115 4.51 2.24 -15.31
C ALA A 115 5.54 3.02 -16.11
N ASP A 116 6.63 3.50 -15.47
CA ASP A 116 7.72 4.18 -16.18
C ASP A 116 8.74 3.15 -16.69
N PRO A 117 8.88 2.97 -18.02
CA PRO A 117 9.79 1.97 -18.58
C PRO A 117 11.26 2.12 -18.17
N ALA A 118 11.68 3.33 -17.76
CA ALA A 118 13.07 3.57 -17.31
C ALA A 118 13.35 2.95 -15.93
N TYR A 119 12.34 2.66 -15.16
CA TYR A 119 12.42 2.17 -13.76
C TYR A 119 11.63 0.89 -13.52
N ALA A 120 10.91 0.43 -14.53
CA ALA A 120 10.14 -0.81 -14.47
C ALA A 120 11.05 -2.02 -14.26
N ILE A 121 10.52 -3.02 -13.57
CA ILE A 121 11.17 -4.32 -13.39
C ILE A 121 10.27 -5.44 -13.90
N ASN A 122 10.88 -6.41 -14.57
CA ASN A 122 10.20 -7.60 -15.04
C ASN A 122 10.11 -8.65 -13.93
N MET A 123 8.90 -9.09 -13.65
CA MET A 123 8.60 -10.04 -12.58
C MET A 123 8.02 -11.33 -13.15
N ARG A 124 8.54 -12.48 -12.72
CA ARG A 124 7.90 -13.78 -12.94
C ARG A 124 7.21 -14.21 -11.66
N MET A 125 5.91 -14.42 -11.73
CA MET A 125 5.08 -14.86 -10.61
C MET A 125 4.69 -16.32 -10.82
N VAL A 126 5.20 -17.21 -9.98
CA VAL A 126 4.92 -18.66 -10.00
C VAL A 126 4.04 -18.99 -8.81
N THR A 127 2.80 -19.42 -9.04
CA THR A 127 1.83 -19.64 -7.98
C THR A 127 1.25 -21.05 -8.04
N GLU A 128 1.06 -21.68 -6.88
CA GLU A 128 0.41 -22.97 -6.76
C GLU A 128 -1.09 -22.89 -7.08
N LEU A 129 -1.74 -21.77 -6.71
CA LEU A 129 -3.17 -21.53 -6.92
C LEU A 129 -3.41 -20.68 -8.17
N ALA A 130 -4.41 -21.07 -8.97
CA ALA A 130 -4.82 -20.34 -10.17
C ALA A 130 -5.39 -18.96 -9.80
N TRP A 131 -6.15 -18.86 -8.70
CA TRP A 131 -6.71 -17.58 -8.28
C TRP A 131 -5.65 -16.58 -7.78
N HIS A 132 -4.51 -17.05 -7.20
CA HIS A 132 -3.37 -16.16 -6.90
C HIS A 132 -2.76 -15.58 -8.18
N ASN A 133 -2.75 -16.39 -9.24
CA ASN A 133 -2.27 -15.98 -10.55
C ASN A 133 -3.22 -14.95 -11.19
N LEU A 134 -4.54 -15.14 -11.06
CA LEU A 134 -5.56 -14.15 -11.44
C LEU A 134 -5.39 -12.84 -10.67
N PHE A 135 -5.27 -12.93 -9.34
CA PHE A 135 -5.05 -11.79 -8.46
C PHE A 135 -3.84 -10.95 -8.89
N ILE A 136 -2.67 -11.59 -9.02
CA ILE A 136 -1.45 -10.85 -9.32
C ILE A 136 -1.42 -10.31 -10.75
N ARG A 137 -2.12 -10.98 -11.69
CA ARG A 137 -2.34 -10.47 -13.02
C ARG A 137 -3.15 -9.17 -13.04
N HIS A 138 -4.07 -8.99 -12.11
CA HIS A 138 -4.77 -7.70 -11.94
C HIS A 138 -3.84 -6.65 -11.32
N LEU A 139 -3.05 -7.02 -10.33
CA LEU A 139 -2.31 -6.08 -9.49
C LEU A 139 -1.00 -5.59 -10.11
N LEU A 140 -0.32 -6.37 -10.97
CA LEU A 140 0.85 -5.91 -11.70
C LEU A 140 0.50 -5.58 -13.15
N ARG A 141 1.36 -4.80 -13.78
CA ARG A 141 1.16 -4.39 -15.17
C ARG A 141 1.40 -5.55 -16.11
N ARG A 142 0.51 -5.71 -17.05
CA ARG A 142 0.57 -6.76 -18.09
C ARG A 142 1.39 -6.24 -19.27
N PRO A 143 2.46 -6.93 -19.67
CA PRO A 143 3.16 -6.59 -20.91
C PRO A 143 2.25 -6.87 -22.12
N GLU A 144 2.56 -6.23 -23.24
CA GLU A 144 1.95 -6.59 -24.51
C GLU A 144 2.14 -8.08 -24.81
N ARG A 145 1.10 -8.74 -25.34
CA ARG A 145 1.11 -10.19 -25.54
C ARG A 145 2.27 -10.67 -26.43
N SER A 146 2.70 -9.86 -27.40
CA SER A 146 3.85 -10.16 -28.25
C SER A 146 5.18 -10.11 -27.49
N ALA A 147 5.31 -9.27 -26.48
CA ALA A 147 6.52 -9.15 -25.68
C ALA A 147 6.79 -10.39 -24.82
N LEU A 148 5.79 -11.21 -24.57
CA LEU A 148 5.93 -12.46 -23.78
C LEU A 148 6.86 -13.48 -24.46
N ASP A 149 7.03 -13.44 -25.79
CA ASP A 149 7.89 -14.37 -26.52
C ASP A 149 9.39 -14.12 -26.29
N SER A 150 9.74 -12.93 -25.81
CA SER A 150 11.12 -12.52 -25.48
C SER A 150 11.26 -12.05 -24.03
N PHE A 151 10.24 -12.23 -23.21
CA PHE A 151 10.25 -11.77 -21.82
C PHE A 151 11.31 -12.52 -21.00
N THR A 152 12.09 -11.76 -20.24
CA THR A 152 12.99 -12.28 -19.22
C THR A 152 12.74 -11.56 -17.91
N ALA A 153 12.58 -12.29 -16.83
CA ALA A 153 12.33 -11.70 -15.52
C ALA A 153 13.62 -11.22 -14.87
N ASP A 154 13.56 -10.05 -14.24
CA ASP A 154 14.60 -9.55 -13.34
C ASP A 154 14.55 -10.26 -11.99
N PHE A 155 13.33 -10.58 -11.52
CA PHE A 155 13.06 -11.29 -10.27
C PHE A 155 11.95 -12.33 -10.46
N THR A 156 12.05 -13.42 -9.70
CA THR A 156 11.01 -14.47 -9.64
C THR A 156 10.43 -14.54 -8.23
N VAL A 157 9.10 -14.61 -8.13
CA VAL A 157 8.35 -14.90 -6.89
C VAL A 157 7.74 -16.28 -7.01
N ILE A 158 8.01 -17.15 -6.05
CA ILE A 158 7.39 -18.48 -5.93
C ILE A 158 6.48 -18.47 -4.72
N ASN A 159 5.19 -18.73 -4.93
CA ASN A 159 4.19 -18.80 -3.88
C ASN A 159 3.56 -20.18 -3.82
N CYS A 160 3.84 -20.89 -2.73
CA CYS A 160 3.34 -22.24 -2.43
C CYS A 160 2.57 -22.22 -1.10
N PRO A 161 1.28 -21.88 -1.07
CA PRO A 161 0.49 -21.82 0.16
C PRO A 161 0.45 -23.13 0.93
N SER A 162 0.47 -24.26 0.25
CA SER A 162 0.46 -25.60 0.88
C SER A 162 1.81 -26.00 1.49
N PHE A 163 2.91 -25.30 1.17
CA PHE A 163 4.21 -25.53 1.77
C PHE A 163 4.28 -24.98 3.19
N LYS A 164 4.83 -25.75 4.12
CA LYS A 164 5.08 -25.34 5.49
C LYS A 164 6.58 -25.30 5.76
N ALA A 165 7.08 -24.14 6.19
CA ALA A 165 8.48 -24.02 6.54
C ALA A 165 8.79 -24.70 7.88
N ASP A 166 10.01 -25.21 8.01
CA ASP A 166 10.59 -25.67 9.27
C ASP A 166 11.42 -24.50 9.86
N PRO A 167 11.03 -23.93 11.01
CA PRO A 167 11.69 -22.77 11.59
C PRO A 167 13.18 -22.94 11.88
N GLU A 168 13.59 -24.14 12.33
CA GLU A 168 14.99 -24.42 12.67
C GLU A 168 15.81 -24.61 11.39
N ARG A 169 15.35 -25.47 10.48
CA ARG A 169 16.04 -25.78 9.24
C ARG A 169 16.15 -24.61 8.29
N HIS A 170 15.09 -23.78 8.22
CA HIS A 170 15.02 -22.67 7.28
C HIS A 170 15.41 -21.33 7.91
N ASN A 171 15.81 -21.31 9.19
CA ASN A 171 16.15 -20.08 9.91
C ASN A 171 15.05 -19.00 9.79
N CYS A 172 13.81 -19.41 9.99
CA CYS A 172 12.65 -18.52 9.94
C CYS A 172 11.84 -18.55 11.25
N ARG A 173 10.82 -17.68 11.37
CA ARG A 173 10.08 -17.51 12.62
C ARG A 173 9.04 -18.61 12.86
N SER A 174 8.36 -19.04 11.83
CA SER A 174 7.21 -19.96 11.92
C SER A 174 7.10 -20.83 10.66
N ASP A 175 6.06 -21.65 10.57
CA ASP A 175 5.73 -22.45 9.39
C ASP A 175 5.24 -21.62 8.19
N THR A 176 4.98 -20.33 8.40
CA THR A 176 4.70 -19.35 7.36
C THR A 176 5.95 -18.53 7.10
N VAL A 177 6.30 -18.31 5.84
CA VAL A 177 7.53 -17.63 5.45
C VAL A 177 7.35 -16.76 4.20
N ILE A 178 7.89 -15.55 4.26
CA ILE A 178 8.13 -14.67 3.11
C ILE A 178 9.62 -14.35 3.13
N ALA A 179 10.41 -14.95 2.26
CA ALA A 179 11.87 -14.81 2.24
C ALA A 179 12.34 -14.14 0.96
N MET A 180 13.08 -13.04 1.08
CA MET A 180 13.58 -12.22 -0.02
C MET A 180 15.09 -12.35 -0.14
N ASN A 181 15.58 -12.86 -1.26
CA ASN A 181 16.99 -12.94 -1.60
C ASN A 181 17.30 -12.02 -2.79
N PHE A 182 17.91 -10.87 -2.53
CA PHE A 182 18.21 -9.88 -3.56
C PHE A 182 19.30 -10.34 -4.52
N ASP A 183 20.29 -11.10 -4.04
CA ASP A 183 21.39 -11.60 -4.88
C ASP A 183 20.92 -12.70 -5.83
N LYS A 184 20.10 -13.62 -5.34
CA LYS A 184 19.49 -14.69 -6.16
C LYS A 184 18.29 -14.20 -6.96
N LYS A 185 17.86 -12.96 -6.77
CA LYS A 185 16.69 -12.36 -7.43
C LYS A 185 15.42 -13.21 -7.25
N LEU A 186 15.24 -13.75 -6.04
CA LEU A 186 14.20 -14.72 -5.73
C LEU A 186 13.47 -14.35 -4.45
N ILE A 187 12.15 -14.47 -4.49
CA ILE A 187 11.27 -14.32 -3.33
C ILE A 187 10.46 -15.60 -3.16
N LEU A 188 10.48 -16.18 -1.96
CA LEU A 188 9.76 -17.39 -1.62
C LEU A 188 8.65 -17.08 -0.63
N ILE A 189 7.43 -17.52 -0.92
CA ILE A 189 6.25 -17.36 -0.06
C ILE A 189 5.68 -18.74 0.20
N GLY A 190 5.50 -19.11 1.47
CA GLY A 190 4.92 -20.38 1.88
C GLY A 190 4.02 -20.23 3.09
N GLY A 191 3.04 -21.15 3.23
CA GLY A 191 2.21 -21.26 4.42
C GLY A 191 1.10 -20.23 4.58
N THR A 192 0.80 -19.43 3.54
CA THR A 192 -0.29 -18.46 3.54
C THR A 192 -1.01 -18.41 2.20
N GLU A 193 -2.33 -18.35 2.25
CA GLU A 193 -3.18 -18.14 1.07
C GLU A 193 -3.53 -16.67 0.85
N TYR A 194 -3.09 -15.76 1.73
CA TYR A 194 -3.36 -14.34 1.57
C TYR A 194 -2.60 -13.76 0.36
N ALA A 195 -3.33 -13.49 -0.71
CA ALA A 195 -2.74 -13.10 -2.00
C ALA A 195 -1.98 -11.76 -1.96
N GLY A 196 -2.32 -10.88 -1.02
CA GLY A 196 -1.63 -9.61 -0.82
C GLY A 196 -0.14 -9.71 -0.51
N GLU A 197 0.38 -10.88 -0.09
CA GLU A 197 1.82 -11.10 0.08
C GLU A 197 2.56 -11.08 -1.28
N ASN A 198 1.95 -11.58 -2.36
CA ASN A 198 2.51 -11.50 -3.72
C ASN A 198 2.78 -10.05 -4.12
N LYS A 199 1.75 -9.20 -4.01
CA LYS A 199 1.80 -7.78 -4.33
C LYS A 199 2.84 -7.04 -3.46
N LYS A 200 2.74 -7.20 -2.13
CA LYS A 200 3.58 -6.46 -1.18
C LYS A 200 5.05 -6.90 -1.18
N SER A 201 5.33 -8.10 -1.63
CA SER A 201 6.70 -8.55 -1.88
C SER A 201 7.35 -7.77 -3.03
N VAL A 202 6.63 -7.54 -4.12
CA VAL A 202 7.11 -6.70 -5.23
C VAL A 202 7.28 -5.24 -4.79
N PHE A 203 6.34 -4.70 -4.02
CA PHE A 203 6.48 -3.36 -3.46
C PHE A 203 7.70 -3.23 -2.55
N THR A 204 7.94 -4.21 -1.67
CA THR A 204 9.15 -4.26 -0.82
C THR A 204 10.43 -4.30 -1.67
N LEU A 205 10.43 -5.08 -2.75
CA LEU A 205 11.54 -5.14 -3.70
C LEU A 205 11.83 -3.78 -4.33
N LEU A 206 10.80 -3.10 -4.83
CA LEU A 206 10.92 -1.75 -5.43
C LEU A 206 11.41 -0.71 -4.40
N ASN A 207 10.95 -0.80 -3.15
CA ASN A 207 11.44 0.04 -2.06
C ASN A 207 12.93 -0.17 -1.76
N TYR A 208 13.47 -1.35 -2.07
CA TYR A 208 14.92 -1.60 -1.95
C TYR A 208 15.70 -1.08 -3.16
N LEU A 209 15.24 -1.34 -4.37
CA LEU A 209 15.99 -1.10 -5.60
C LEU A 209 15.97 0.36 -6.07
N LEU A 210 14.83 1.03 -5.95
CA LEU A 210 14.60 2.33 -6.59
C LEU A 210 15.34 3.51 -5.93
N PRO A 211 15.55 3.57 -4.61
CA PRO A 211 16.30 4.67 -4.00
C PRO A 211 17.71 4.86 -4.57
N GLU A 212 18.42 3.79 -4.93
CA GLU A 212 19.75 3.88 -5.58
C GLU A 212 19.71 4.50 -6.97
N LYS A 213 18.55 4.48 -7.61
CA LYS A 213 18.31 5.12 -8.91
C LYS A 213 17.76 6.55 -8.78
N GLY A 214 17.76 7.13 -7.57
CA GLY A 214 17.21 8.44 -7.28
C GLY A 214 15.67 8.53 -7.39
N VAL A 215 14.99 7.39 -7.39
CA VAL A 215 13.53 7.32 -7.40
C VAL A 215 13.02 7.14 -5.98
N MET A 216 12.09 8.00 -5.57
CA MET A 216 11.40 7.90 -4.28
C MET A 216 10.23 6.92 -4.39
N PRO A 217 10.31 5.73 -3.80
CA PRO A 217 9.17 4.82 -3.73
C PRO A 217 8.25 5.26 -2.59
N MET A 218 6.94 5.21 -2.82
CA MET A 218 5.93 5.79 -1.95
C MET A 218 4.75 4.83 -1.72
N HIS A 219 4.43 4.57 -0.47
CA HIS A 219 3.16 3.97 -0.08
C HIS A 219 2.09 5.07 -0.02
N CYS A 220 1.57 5.42 -1.17
CA CYS A 220 0.64 6.53 -1.35
C CYS A 220 -0.29 6.25 -2.53
N SER A 221 -1.45 6.86 -2.54
CA SER A 221 -2.25 7.03 -3.75
C SER A 221 -1.82 8.29 -4.50
N ALA A 222 -2.15 8.36 -5.80
CA ALA A 222 -1.82 9.50 -6.63
C ALA A 222 -2.92 9.79 -7.66
N ASN A 223 -3.13 11.08 -7.94
CA ASN A 223 -4.02 11.54 -8.99
C ASN A 223 -3.46 12.81 -9.67
N HIS A 224 -4.11 13.23 -10.74
CA HIS A 224 -3.83 14.52 -11.37
C HIS A 224 -5.12 15.21 -11.81
N ALA A 225 -5.07 16.50 -12.10
CA ALA A 225 -6.24 17.22 -12.63
C ALA A 225 -6.66 16.63 -13.99
N ILE A 226 -7.97 16.58 -14.25
CA ILE A 226 -8.49 16.08 -15.52
C ILE A 226 -7.88 16.85 -16.69
N GLY A 227 -7.34 16.13 -17.67
CA GLY A 227 -6.70 16.70 -18.85
C GLY A 227 -5.35 17.40 -18.58
N ASN A 228 -4.85 17.41 -17.34
CA ASN A 228 -3.59 18.04 -16.99
C ASN A 228 -2.71 17.14 -16.12
N PRO A 229 -1.97 16.18 -16.71
CA PRO A 229 -1.09 15.27 -15.96
C PRO A 229 0.01 15.97 -15.14
N VAL A 230 0.37 17.22 -15.49
CA VAL A 230 1.39 17.99 -14.77
C VAL A 230 0.88 18.46 -13.39
N ASP A 231 -0.43 18.53 -13.19
CA ASP A 231 -1.05 18.87 -11.92
C ASP A 231 -1.30 17.63 -11.07
N ALA A 232 -0.21 16.99 -10.65
CA ALA A 232 -0.25 15.77 -9.86
C ALA A 232 -0.28 16.05 -8.35
N ALA A 233 -0.92 15.16 -7.61
CA ALA A 233 -0.91 15.12 -6.15
C ALA A 233 -0.72 13.69 -5.66
N VAL A 234 -0.02 13.54 -4.52
CA VAL A 234 0.20 12.26 -3.84
C VAL A 234 -0.37 12.30 -2.42
N PHE A 235 -0.93 11.19 -1.98
CA PHE A 235 -1.63 11.06 -0.70
C PHE A 235 -1.01 9.93 0.10
N PHE A 236 -0.19 10.25 1.07
CA PHE A 236 0.30 9.29 2.05
C PHE A 236 -0.72 9.07 3.14
N GLY A 237 -0.81 7.86 3.66
CA GLY A 237 -1.69 7.54 4.76
C GLY A 237 -1.76 6.04 5.03
N LEU A 238 -2.07 5.69 6.26
CA LEU A 238 -2.27 4.30 6.68
C LEU A 238 -3.72 3.87 6.43
N SER A 239 -4.04 2.60 6.70
CA SER A 239 -5.41 2.10 6.62
C SER A 239 -6.35 2.93 7.52
N GLY A 240 -7.54 3.26 7.02
CA GLY A 240 -8.55 4.02 7.77
C GLY A 240 -8.38 5.55 7.76
N THR A 241 -7.32 6.08 7.13
CA THR A 241 -7.13 7.55 6.98
C THR A 241 -7.92 8.16 5.82
N GLY A 242 -8.54 7.33 4.97
CA GLY A 242 -9.30 7.78 3.81
C GLY A 242 -8.48 7.94 2.53
N LYS A 243 -7.28 7.35 2.46
CA LYS A 243 -6.36 7.45 1.29
C LYS A 243 -7.07 7.16 -0.04
N THR A 244 -7.68 6.00 -0.17
CA THR A 244 -8.37 5.57 -1.39
C THR A 244 -9.60 6.44 -1.69
N THR A 245 -10.46 6.68 -0.70
CA THR A 245 -11.68 7.49 -0.83
C THR A 245 -11.42 8.94 -1.26
N LEU A 246 -10.31 9.53 -0.75
CA LEU A 246 -9.98 10.93 -1.02
C LEU A 246 -9.20 11.11 -2.33
N SER A 247 -8.42 10.12 -2.75
CA SER A 247 -7.68 10.18 -4.01
C SER A 247 -8.52 9.80 -5.23
N ALA A 248 -9.57 8.99 -5.04
CA ALA A 248 -10.51 8.58 -6.10
C ALA A 248 -11.63 9.62 -6.34
N ASP A 249 -11.28 10.90 -6.25
CA ASP A 249 -12.21 12.01 -6.53
C ASP A 249 -12.57 12.03 -8.02
N PRO A 250 -13.87 12.01 -8.38
CA PRO A 250 -14.30 12.02 -9.78
C PRO A 250 -13.91 13.28 -10.57
N SER A 251 -13.54 14.37 -9.87
CA SER A 251 -13.02 15.59 -10.48
C SER A 251 -11.53 15.51 -10.86
N ARG A 252 -10.85 14.40 -10.55
CA ARG A 252 -9.42 14.19 -10.85
C ARG A 252 -9.22 12.81 -11.50
N THR A 253 -8.15 12.65 -12.22
CA THR A 253 -7.77 11.37 -12.88
C THR A 253 -6.90 10.55 -11.93
N LEU A 254 -7.30 9.34 -11.61
CA LEU A 254 -6.58 8.43 -10.72
C LEU A 254 -5.33 7.87 -11.44
N ILE A 255 -4.13 8.07 -10.87
CA ILE A 255 -2.90 7.42 -11.33
C ILE A 255 -2.79 6.02 -10.70
N GLY A 256 -3.14 5.89 -9.42
CA GLY A 256 -3.21 4.65 -8.67
C GLY A 256 -3.60 4.87 -7.21
N ASP A 257 -3.98 3.80 -6.52
CA ASP A 257 -4.57 3.89 -5.19
C ASP A 257 -3.60 3.60 -4.02
N ASP A 258 -2.39 3.00 -4.28
CA ASP A 258 -1.58 2.48 -3.16
C ASP A 258 -0.06 2.60 -3.29
N GLU A 259 0.55 2.36 -4.46
CA GLU A 259 2.00 2.21 -4.60
C GLU A 259 2.55 2.98 -5.82
N HIS A 260 3.44 3.95 -5.57
CA HIS A 260 3.98 4.82 -6.61
C HIS A 260 5.47 5.06 -6.47
N GLY A 261 6.10 5.47 -7.58
CA GLY A 261 7.43 6.03 -7.62
C GLY A 261 7.43 7.50 -8.04
N TRP A 262 8.30 8.29 -7.45
CA TRP A 262 8.57 9.65 -7.89
C TRP A 262 10.00 9.76 -8.41
N SER A 263 10.15 9.74 -9.72
CA SER A 263 11.42 9.86 -10.45
C SER A 263 11.74 11.32 -10.82
N ASP A 264 12.81 11.53 -11.57
CA ASP A 264 13.09 12.83 -12.21
C ASP A 264 12.19 13.12 -13.43
N ARG A 265 11.34 12.17 -13.81
CA ARG A 265 10.38 12.29 -14.92
C ARG A 265 8.96 12.54 -14.44
N GLY A 266 8.69 12.42 -13.15
CA GLY A 266 7.38 12.55 -12.54
C GLY A 266 6.99 11.35 -11.69
N THR A 267 5.70 11.26 -11.40
CA THR A 267 5.07 10.20 -10.60
C THR A 267 4.59 9.08 -11.51
N PHE A 268 4.76 7.82 -11.10
CA PHE A 268 4.27 6.67 -11.82
C PHE A 268 3.78 5.58 -10.87
N ASN A 269 2.73 4.88 -11.28
CA ASN A 269 2.17 3.76 -10.53
C ASN A 269 3.06 2.52 -10.67
N PHE A 270 3.26 1.78 -9.58
CA PHE A 270 3.93 0.48 -9.62
C PHE A 270 3.02 -0.63 -10.11
N GLU A 271 1.72 -0.43 -10.01
CA GLU A 271 0.69 -1.42 -10.19
C GLU A 271 -0.08 -1.27 -11.51
N GLY A 272 -0.79 -2.32 -11.87
CA GLY A 272 -1.75 -2.37 -12.98
C GLY A 272 -3.20 -2.49 -12.53
N GLY A 273 -3.46 -2.45 -11.23
CA GLY A 273 -4.79 -2.59 -10.65
C GLY A 273 -4.88 -2.05 -9.24
N CYS A 274 -6.00 -2.27 -8.60
CA CYS A 274 -6.32 -1.81 -7.26
C CYS A 274 -6.67 -2.98 -6.34
N TYR A 275 -6.38 -2.83 -5.04
CA TYR A 275 -6.69 -3.80 -4.00
C TYR A 275 -7.41 -3.11 -2.84
N ALA A 276 -8.71 -2.88 -3.03
CA ALA A 276 -9.53 -2.08 -2.16
C ALA A 276 -10.08 -2.87 -0.97
N LYS A 277 -10.25 -2.21 0.16
CA LYS A 277 -10.97 -2.73 1.33
C LYS A 277 -12.47 -2.57 1.10
N THR A 278 -13.27 -3.60 1.42
CA THR A 278 -14.70 -3.62 1.10
C THR A 278 -15.63 -3.66 2.32
N ILE A 279 -15.09 -3.71 3.54
CA ILE A 279 -15.93 -3.57 4.74
C ILE A 279 -16.63 -2.21 4.75
N ASN A 280 -17.95 -2.21 4.96
CA ASN A 280 -18.82 -1.02 4.94
C ASN A 280 -18.74 -0.24 3.59
N LEU A 281 -18.41 -0.89 2.49
CA LEU A 281 -18.35 -0.27 1.17
C LEU A 281 -19.76 0.20 0.75
N SER A 282 -19.87 1.48 0.41
CA SER A 282 -21.14 2.10 0.06
C SER A 282 -21.14 2.57 -1.40
N ALA A 283 -22.18 2.23 -2.13
CA ALA A 283 -22.39 2.71 -3.51
C ALA A 283 -22.52 4.24 -3.58
N GLU A 284 -23.00 4.89 -2.52
CA GLU A 284 -23.12 6.34 -2.44
C GLU A 284 -21.77 7.02 -2.17
N ALA A 285 -20.96 6.47 -1.26
CA ALA A 285 -19.70 7.06 -0.84
C ALA A 285 -18.55 6.76 -1.80
N GLU A 286 -18.52 5.55 -2.40
CA GLU A 286 -17.42 5.03 -3.23
C GLU A 286 -17.98 4.28 -4.46
N PRO A 287 -18.74 4.96 -5.34
CA PRO A 287 -19.49 4.32 -6.43
C PRO A 287 -18.59 3.55 -7.42
N GLU A 288 -17.40 4.08 -7.73
CA GLU A 288 -16.46 3.45 -8.66
C GLU A 288 -15.92 2.11 -8.10
N ILE A 289 -15.55 2.07 -6.81
CA ILE A 289 -15.07 0.84 -6.18
C ILE A 289 -16.21 -0.16 -6.03
N TYR A 290 -17.38 0.32 -5.60
CA TYR A 290 -18.59 -0.52 -5.47
C TYR A 290 -18.95 -1.19 -6.81
N ALA A 291 -18.92 -0.45 -7.91
CA ALA A 291 -19.20 -1.00 -9.23
C ALA A 291 -18.24 -2.13 -9.65
N THR A 292 -17.00 -2.16 -9.12
CA THR A 292 -16.06 -3.23 -9.46
C THR A 292 -16.42 -4.56 -8.82
N THR A 293 -17.18 -4.57 -7.72
CA THR A 293 -17.56 -5.79 -7.01
C THR A 293 -18.55 -6.69 -7.75
N SER A 294 -19.03 -6.23 -8.90
CA SER A 294 -19.88 -6.99 -9.84
C SER A 294 -19.29 -7.08 -11.25
N LYS A 295 -18.00 -6.69 -11.44
CA LYS A 295 -17.34 -6.81 -12.75
C LYS A 295 -16.63 -8.14 -12.90
N PHE A 296 -16.66 -8.69 -14.13
CA PHE A 296 -16.06 -9.98 -14.47
C PHE A 296 -14.59 -10.07 -14.02
N GLY A 297 -14.25 -11.18 -13.38
CA GLY A 297 -12.87 -11.50 -12.97
C GLY A 297 -12.36 -10.74 -11.73
N THR A 298 -13.11 -9.76 -11.19
CA THR A 298 -12.75 -9.18 -9.89
C THR A 298 -12.63 -10.30 -8.85
N VAL A 299 -11.50 -10.37 -8.16
CA VAL A 299 -11.29 -11.31 -7.05
C VAL A 299 -11.79 -10.66 -5.77
N ILE A 300 -12.71 -11.34 -5.07
CA ILE A 300 -13.28 -10.88 -3.81
C ILE A 300 -12.85 -11.85 -2.71
N GLU A 301 -12.10 -11.34 -1.74
CA GLU A 301 -11.51 -12.11 -0.65
C GLU A 301 -12.30 -11.98 0.65
N ASN A 302 -12.62 -13.13 1.25
CA ASN A 302 -13.18 -13.25 2.59
C ASN A 302 -14.48 -12.45 2.81
N MET A 303 -15.30 -12.34 1.78
CA MET A 303 -16.61 -11.70 1.81
C MET A 303 -17.67 -12.73 2.16
N VAL A 304 -18.57 -12.36 3.07
CA VAL A 304 -19.81 -13.12 3.30
C VAL A 304 -20.80 -12.80 2.18
N PHE A 305 -21.51 -13.79 1.71
CA PHE A 305 -22.51 -13.65 0.64
C PHE A 305 -23.67 -14.62 0.86
N ASP A 306 -24.81 -14.27 0.35
CA ASP A 306 -26.00 -15.15 0.34
C ASP A 306 -25.76 -16.34 -0.60
N PRO A 307 -25.87 -17.58 -0.15
CA PRO A 307 -25.55 -18.77 -0.98
C PRO A 307 -26.55 -19.03 -2.12
N GLU A 308 -27.73 -18.43 -2.10
CA GLU A 308 -28.76 -18.61 -3.15
C GLU A 308 -28.68 -17.50 -4.21
N THR A 309 -28.48 -16.24 -3.76
CA THR A 309 -28.49 -15.07 -4.65
C THR A 309 -27.08 -14.59 -5.04
N PHE A 310 -26.04 -15.03 -4.30
CA PHE A 310 -24.66 -14.54 -4.41
C PHE A 310 -24.54 -13.04 -4.15
N GLU A 311 -25.49 -12.46 -3.43
CA GLU A 311 -25.43 -11.06 -2.99
C GLU A 311 -24.41 -10.91 -1.87
N LEU A 312 -23.53 -9.90 -2.01
CA LEU A 312 -22.42 -9.65 -1.10
C LEU A 312 -22.88 -8.89 0.14
N ASP A 313 -22.48 -9.31 1.32
CA ASP A 313 -22.71 -8.58 2.58
C ASP A 313 -21.46 -7.79 2.98
N PHE A 314 -21.48 -6.49 2.71
CA PHE A 314 -20.37 -5.58 3.03
C PHE A 314 -20.30 -5.20 4.52
N GLU A 315 -21.30 -5.53 5.32
CA GLU A 315 -21.36 -5.20 6.74
C GLU A 315 -20.97 -6.40 7.62
N ASP A 316 -21.07 -7.63 7.10
CA ASP A 316 -20.73 -8.84 7.85
C ASP A 316 -19.22 -9.05 7.92
N SER A 317 -18.65 -8.75 9.09
CA SER A 317 -17.23 -8.96 9.40
C SER A 317 -16.92 -10.31 10.08
N SER A 318 -17.85 -11.27 10.07
CA SER A 318 -17.70 -12.56 10.78
C SER A 318 -16.48 -13.37 10.32
N LEU A 319 -16.09 -13.28 9.04
CA LEU A 319 -14.85 -13.87 8.52
C LEU A 319 -13.64 -12.99 8.84
N THR A 320 -13.75 -11.69 8.58
CA THR A 320 -12.69 -10.69 8.85
C THR A 320 -13.20 -9.28 8.56
N GLU A 321 -12.64 -8.28 9.27
CA GLU A 321 -12.79 -6.86 8.89
C GLU A 321 -11.90 -6.46 7.70
N ASN A 322 -11.02 -7.37 7.24
CA ASN A 322 -10.08 -7.11 6.13
C ASN A 322 -10.53 -7.76 4.82
N MET A 323 -11.84 -7.84 4.60
CA MET A 323 -12.36 -8.25 3.31
C MET A 323 -11.94 -7.28 2.21
N ARG A 324 -11.60 -7.79 1.01
CA ARG A 324 -11.03 -6.97 -0.06
C ARG A 324 -11.54 -7.39 -1.43
N CYS A 325 -11.42 -6.46 -2.39
CA CYS A 325 -11.54 -6.78 -3.81
C CYS A 325 -10.29 -6.36 -4.58
N ALA A 326 -9.87 -7.21 -5.53
CA ALA A 326 -8.76 -6.96 -6.45
C ALA A 326 -9.28 -6.92 -7.89
N TYR A 327 -8.97 -5.85 -8.59
CA TYR A 327 -9.44 -5.60 -9.96
C TYR A 327 -8.41 -4.77 -10.75
N PRO A 328 -8.44 -4.85 -12.09
CA PRO A 328 -7.56 -4.07 -12.93
C PRO A 328 -7.92 -2.58 -12.91
N LEU A 329 -6.93 -1.70 -13.05
CA LEU A 329 -7.07 -0.24 -12.94
C LEU A 329 -8.09 0.32 -13.94
N GLU A 330 -8.20 -0.28 -15.13
CA GLU A 330 -9.15 0.10 -16.17
C GLU A 330 -10.62 -0.10 -15.80
N TYR A 331 -10.90 -0.71 -14.64
CA TYR A 331 -12.29 -0.78 -14.13
C TYR A 331 -12.75 0.52 -13.47
N ILE A 332 -11.83 1.41 -13.15
CA ILE A 332 -12.13 2.75 -12.64
C ILE A 332 -12.25 3.71 -13.82
N SER A 333 -13.39 4.35 -13.95
CA SER A 333 -13.75 5.13 -15.14
C SER A 333 -12.86 6.35 -15.41
N ASN A 334 -12.31 6.96 -14.35
CA ASN A 334 -11.41 8.11 -14.40
C ASN A 334 -9.94 7.76 -14.14
N ALA A 335 -9.55 6.51 -14.39
CA ALA A 335 -8.16 6.10 -14.26
C ALA A 335 -7.29 6.61 -15.40
N SER A 336 -6.02 6.89 -15.10
CA SER A 336 -5.01 7.29 -16.08
C SER A 336 -4.63 6.12 -16.99
N GLU A 337 -4.74 6.30 -18.31
CA GLU A 337 -4.33 5.28 -19.29
C GLU A 337 -2.84 4.97 -19.21
N THR A 338 -2.01 5.98 -18.92
CA THR A 338 -0.55 5.81 -18.80
C THR A 338 -0.11 5.35 -17.41
N ALA A 339 -0.96 5.51 -16.40
CA ALA A 339 -0.64 5.35 -14.99
C ALA A 339 0.58 6.20 -14.58
N GLN A 340 0.74 7.38 -15.18
CA GLN A 340 1.81 8.35 -14.92
C GLN A 340 1.25 9.75 -14.77
N GLY A 341 1.99 10.59 -14.04
CA GLY A 341 1.73 12.01 -13.87
C GLY A 341 3.03 12.82 -13.76
N GLY A 342 2.92 14.13 -13.73
CA GLY A 342 4.05 15.02 -13.51
C GLY A 342 4.61 14.93 -12.07
N HIS A 343 5.49 15.88 -11.74
CA HIS A 343 5.94 16.01 -10.36
C HIS A 343 4.78 16.49 -9.48
N PRO A 344 4.58 15.90 -8.30
CA PRO A 344 3.51 16.31 -7.39
C PRO A 344 3.65 17.79 -7.06
N LYS A 345 2.59 18.56 -7.31
CA LYS A 345 2.47 19.93 -6.81
C LYS A 345 2.05 19.94 -5.36
N ASN A 346 1.28 18.97 -4.96
CA ASN A 346 0.78 18.83 -3.60
C ASN A 346 1.11 17.43 -3.04
N ILE A 347 1.63 17.41 -1.82
CA ILE A 347 1.89 16.21 -1.03
C ILE A 347 0.97 16.26 0.18
N ILE A 348 0.04 15.31 0.25
CA ILE A 348 -0.96 15.21 1.31
C ILE A 348 -0.53 14.10 2.26
N LEU A 349 -0.28 14.43 3.51
CA LEU A 349 -0.04 13.49 4.59
C LEU A 349 -1.35 13.31 5.37
N LEU A 350 -2.03 12.18 5.15
CA LEU A 350 -3.30 11.88 5.80
C LEU A 350 -3.07 11.27 7.18
N THR A 351 -3.77 11.77 8.17
CA THR A 351 -3.83 11.20 9.51
C THR A 351 -5.27 11.06 9.97
N CYS A 352 -5.53 10.11 10.86
CA CYS A 352 -6.80 9.99 11.58
C CYS A 352 -6.50 10.17 13.06
N ASP A 353 -6.68 11.39 13.57
CA ASP A 353 -6.44 11.70 14.97
C ASP A 353 -7.68 11.38 15.81
N ALA A 354 -7.61 10.34 16.61
CA ALA A 354 -8.67 9.97 17.54
C ALA A 354 -8.59 10.72 18.88
N TYR A 355 -7.56 11.54 19.09
CA TYR A 355 -7.44 12.40 20.27
C TYR A 355 -8.21 13.71 20.09
N GLY A 356 -8.56 14.08 18.85
CA GLY A 356 -9.38 15.24 18.53
C GLY A 356 -8.67 16.59 18.70
N VAL A 357 -7.35 16.61 18.56
CA VAL A 357 -6.52 17.79 18.84
C VAL A 357 -5.78 18.33 17.62
N LEU A 358 -5.54 17.52 16.59
CA LEU A 358 -4.89 18.00 15.37
C LEU A 358 -5.84 18.85 14.52
N PRO A 359 -5.34 19.96 13.96
CA PRO A 359 -6.10 20.76 13.00
C PRO A 359 -6.56 19.92 11.79
N PRO A 360 -7.70 20.26 11.16
CA PRO A 360 -8.24 19.50 10.04
C PRO A 360 -7.36 19.59 8.78
N ILE A 361 -6.66 20.72 8.61
CA ILE A 361 -5.63 20.89 7.58
C ILE A 361 -4.53 21.81 8.09
N SER A 362 -3.30 21.52 7.71
CA SER A 362 -2.14 22.36 8.03
C SER A 362 -1.15 22.37 6.87
N ARG A 363 -0.58 23.53 6.55
CA ARG A 363 0.56 23.63 5.64
C ARG A 363 1.84 23.34 6.42
N LEU A 364 2.69 22.50 5.85
CA LEU A 364 3.96 22.07 6.45
C LEU A 364 5.15 22.68 5.70
N THR A 365 6.19 23.06 6.43
CA THR A 365 7.51 23.30 5.84
C THR A 365 8.11 21.97 5.36
N PRO A 366 9.12 21.99 4.46
CA PRO A 366 9.79 20.73 4.04
C PRO A 366 10.36 19.92 5.21
N ALA A 367 10.88 20.58 6.24
CA ALA A 367 11.38 19.93 7.44
C ALA A 367 10.26 19.28 8.28
N GLN A 368 9.12 19.97 8.45
CA GLN A 368 7.93 19.41 9.09
C GLN A 368 7.35 18.25 8.28
N ALA A 369 7.34 18.36 6.95
CA ALA A 369 6.88 17.26 6.09
C ALA A 369 7.75 16.00 6.26
N MET A 370 9.09 16.16 6.31
CA MET A 370 9.99 15.04 6.60
C MET A 370 9.75 14.46 7.99
N TYR A 371 9.58 15.31 9.01
CA TYR A 371 9.26 14.89 10.38
C TYR A 371 7.99 14.01 10.43
N HIS A 372 6.90 14.48 9.80
CA HIS A 372 5.64 13.75 9.75
C HIS A 372 5.71 12.48 8.89
N PHE A 373 6.43 12.53 7.79
CA PHE A 373 6.68 11.38 6.94
C PHE A 373 7.44 10.27 7.68
N LEU A 374 8.51 10.61 8.41
CA LEU A 374 9.26 9.67 9.24
C LEU A 374 8.41 9.13 10.39
N SER A 375 7.58 9.97 11.01
CA SER A 375 6.70 9.57 12.10
C SER A 375 5.57 8.64 11.61
N GLY A 376 4.92 8.96 10.49
CA GLY A 376 3.81 8.18 9.92
C GLY A 376 2.67 7.97 10.91
N PHE A 377 2.22 9.05 11.58
CA PHE A 377 1.22 8.98 12.65
C PHE A 377 -0.19 8.79 12.12
N THR A 378 -0.93 7.92 12.79
CA THR A 378 -2.40 7.83 12.77
C THR A 378 -2.90 7.16 14.04
N SER A 379 -4.21 7.20 14.31
CA SER A 379 -4.83 6.32 15.29
C SER A 379 -5.49 5.15 14.58
N LYS A 380 -5.21 3.93 15.02
CA LYS A 380 -6.06 2.78 14.72
C LYS A 380 -7.36 2.94 15.49
N THR A 381 -8.47 2.78 14.80
CA THR A 381 -9.79 2.92 15.41
C THR A 381 -10.54 1.60 15.31
N PRO A 382 -11.50 1.33 16.22
CA PRO A 382 -12.38 0.16 16.10
C PRO A 382 -12.95 0.04 14.68
N GLY A 383 -13.02 -1.19 14.14
CA GLY A 383 -13.48 -1.46 12.79
C GLY A 383 -12.42 -1.23 11.69
N THR A 384 -11.19 -0.80 12.01
CA THR A 384 -10.11 -0.66 11.02
C THR A 384 -9.13 -1.83 11.02
N GLU A 385 -8.89 -2.45 12.17
CA GLU A 385 -8.05 -3.65 12.34
C GLU A 385 -8.63 -4.55 13.42
N ARG A 386 -8.49 -5.86 13.24
CA ARG A 386 -8.98 -6.87 14.18
C ARG A 386 -8.37 -6.70 15.57
N GLY A 387 -9.22 -6.70 16.59
CA GLY A 387 -8.81 -6.62 18.01
C GLY A 387 -8.61 -5.20 18.55
N VAL A 388 -8.83 -4.17 17.73
CA VAL A 388 -8.82 -2.78 18.18
C VAL A 388 -10.20 -2.45 18.76
N VAL A 389 -10.30 -2.38 20.08
CA VAL A 389 -11.54 -2.03 20.84
C VAL A 389 -11.58 -0.54 21.18
N GLU A 390 -10.41 0.09 21.35
CA GLU A 390 -10.25 1.53 21.62
C GLU A 390 -9.17 2.09 20.68
N PRO A 391 -9.21 3.39 20.34
CA PRO A 391 -8.20 3.98 19.49
C PRO A 391 -6.79 3.87 20.07
N GLU A 392 -5.87 3.38 19.27
CA GLU A 392 -4.46 3.26 19.61
C GLU A 392 -3.60 4.16 18.71
N PRO A 393 -2.68 4.97 19.27
CA PRO A 393 -1.72 5.72 18.46
C PRO A 393 -0.80 4.74 17.74
N THR A 394 -0.62 4.98 16.46
CA THR A 394 0.24 4.16 15.61
C THR A 394 1.22 5.05 14.87
N PHE A 395 2.49 4.69 14.94
CA PHE A 395 3.57 5.32 14.20
C PHE A 395 4.16 4.29 13.24
N SER A 396 3.97 4.51 11.95
CA SER A 396 4.50 3.64 10.90
C SER A 396 5.43 4.44 10.02
N THR A 397 6.73 4.27 10.21
CA THR A 397 7.80 4.96 9.49
C THR A 397 7.51 5.04 8.00
N CYS A 398 7.57 6.23 7.42
CA CYS A 398 7.31 6.52 6.01
C CYS A 398 5.91 6.07 5.53
N PHE A 399 4.92 5.96 6.45
CA PHE A 399 3.59 5.37 6.20
C PHE A 399 3.63 3.93 5.65
N GLY A 400 4.75 3.23 5.80
CA GLY A 400 4.95 1.94 5.17
C GLY A 400 6.03 1.08 5.83
N ALA A 401 6.28 1.20 7.14
CA ALA A 401 7.34 0.49 7.85
C ALA A 401 7.51 -1.00 7.48
N PRO A 402 6.44 -1.80 7.34
CA PRO A 402 6.56 -3.21 6.96
C PRO A 402 7.18 -3.45 5.58
N PHE A 403 7.24 -2.42 4.73
CA PHE A 403 7.70 -2.50 3.34
C PHE A 403 9.04 -1.80 3.11
N MET A 404 9.66 -1.25 4.17
CA MET A 404 10.88 -0.45 4.07
C MET A 404 12.11 -1.30 4.38
N PRO A 405 12.84 -1.84 3.37
CA PRO A 405 14.07 -2.57 3.62
C PRO A 405 15.24 -1.66 4.01
N ARG A 406 15.33 -0.47 3.40
CA ARG A 406 16.39 0.51 3.70
C ARG A 406 16.06 1.32 4.94
N ARG A 407 17.06 1.99 5.49
CA ARG A 407 16.88 2.89 6.63
C ARG A 407 15.97 4.08 6.27
N PRO A 408 15.19 4.58 7.23
CA PRO A 408 14.20 5.63 6.99
C PRO A 408 14.76 6.92 6.38
N GLU A 409 15.99 7.28 6.75
CA GLU A 409 16.67 8.47 6.23
C GLU A 409 16.90 8.42 4.71
N ALA A 410 17.07 7.23 4.13
CA ALA A 410 17.20 7.09 2.68
C ALA A 410 15.95 7.59 1.95
N TYR A 411 14.77 7.26 2.48
CA TYR A 411 13.49 7.71 1.93
C TYR A 411 13.19 9.17 2.26
N GLY A 412 13.43 9.57 3.51
CA GLY A 412 13.20 10.94 3.98
C GLY A 412 14.03 11.97 3.22
N ASN A 413 15.31 11.67 2.98
CA ASN A 413 16.19 12.55 2.22
C ASN A 413 15.74 12.68 0.76
N LEU A 414 15.38 11.57 0.10
CA LEU A 414 14.82 11.60 -1.27
C LEU A 414 13.55 12.45 -1.34
N LEU A 415 12.64 12.28 -0.39
CA LEU A 415 11.42 13.09 -0.34
C LEU A 415 11.74 14.58 -0.21
N ARG A 416 12.61 14.95 0.71
CA ARG A 416 13.02 16.34 0.94
C ARG A 416 13.72 16.95 -0.28
N GLU A 417 14.64 16.22 -0.89
CA GLU A 417 15.32 16.66 -2.11
C GLU A 417 14.33 16.93 -3.25
N LYS A 418 13.38 16.03 -3.46
CA LYS A 418 12.36 16.18 -4.49
C LYS A 418 11.38 17.32 -4.18
N ILE A 419 10.98 17.50 -2.92
CA ILE A 419 10.18 18.66 -2.50
C ILE A 419 10.92 19.96 -2.83
N ALA A 420 12.19 20.07 -2.46
CA ALA A 420 13.00 21.27 -2.70
C ALA A 420 13.22 21.53 -4.21
N LYS A 421 13.51 20.46 -4.98
CA LYS A 421 13.76 20.54 -6.43
C LYS A 421 12.53 20.96 -7.22
N HIS A 422 11.35 20.48 -6.85
CA HIS A 422 10.12 20.64 -7.63
C HIS A 422 9.11 21.61 -7.00
N GLY A 423 9.39 22.16 -5.81
CA GLY A 423 8.55 23.16 -5.15
C GLY A 423 7.19 22.63 -4.72
N ALA A 424 7.10 21.36 -4.33
CA ALA A 424 5.84 20.76 -3.89
C ALA A 424 5.38 21.37 -2.55
N THR A 425 4.10 21.71 -2.45
CA THR A 425 3.48 22.13 -1.19
C THR A 425 3.04 20.92 -0.37
N CYS A 426 3.36 20.92 0.91
CA CYS A 426 3.06 19.81 1.80
C CYS A 426 1.92 20.17 2.77
N TRP A 427 0.97 19.27 2.91
CA TRP A 427 -0.20 19.41 3.76
C TRP A 427 -0.34 18.23 4.70
N LEU A 428 -0.62 18.48 5.97
CA LEU A 428 -1.14 17.49 6.90
C LEU A 428 -2.67 17.62 6.92
N VAL A 429 -3.38 16.54 6.60
CA VAL A 429 -4.85 16.53 6.60
C VAL A 429 -5.34 15.50 7.59
N ASN A 430 -6.10 15.96 8.59
CA ASN A 430 -6.67 15.14 9.63
C ASN A 430 -8.12 14.75 9.28
N THR A 431 -8.38 13.45 9.17
CA THR A 431 -9.70 12.86 8.91
C THR A 431 -10.33 12.26 10.17
N GLY A 432 -9.74 12.55 11.34
CA GLY A 432 -10.11 12.00 12.64
C GLY A 432 -11.25 12.75 13.33
N TRP A 433 -11.08 13.00 14.62
CA TRP A 433 -12.11 13.58 15.49
C TRP A 433 -11.92 15.08 15.72
N THR A 434 -13.00 15.73 16.10
CA THR A 434 -13.06 17.14 16.52
C THR A 434 -14.09 17.32 17.61
N GLY A 435 -13.98 18.38 18.42
CA GLY A 435 -14.89 18.65 19.55
C GLY A 435 -14.75 17.70 20.73
N GLY A 436 -13.67 16.93 20.78
CA GLY A 436 -13.36 15.91 21.76
C GLY A 436 -12.64 14.72 21.15
N ALA A 437 -12.11 13.84 22.01
CA ALA A 437 -11.54 12.56 21.60
C ALA A 437 -12.62 11.57 21.14
N PHE A 438 -12.20 10.42 20.59
CA PHE A 438 -13.08 9.29 20.34
C PHE A 438 -13.96 8.99 21.55
N GLY A 439 -15.24 8.70 21.31
CA GLY A 439 -16.24 8.48 22.37
C GLY A 439 -16.88 9.76 22.92
N THR A 440 -16.26 10.94 22.74
CA THR A 440 -16.80 12.23 23.19
C THR A 440 -17.00 13.18 22.00
N GLY A 441 -16.00 13.32 21.17
CA GLY A 441 -16.05 14.14 19.95
C GLY A 441 -16.77 13.46 18.80
N LYS A 442 -16.76 14.11 17.65
CA LYS A 442 -17.34 13.59 16.40
C LYS A 442 -16.25 13.45 15.35
N ARG A 443 -16.34 12.44 14.51
CA ARG A 443 -15.48 12.35 13.33
C ARG A 443 -15.75 13.52 12.38
N MET A 444 -14.70 14.09 11.81
CA MET A 444 -14.82 15.19 10.85
C MET A 444 -15.71 14.79 9.67
N PRO A 445 -16.65 15.66 9.27
CA PRO A 445 -17.52 15.38 8.13
C PRO A 445 -16.67 15.23 6.85
N ILE A 446 -16.89 14.16 6.10
CA ILE A 446 -16.17 13.90 4.82
C ILE A 446 -16.32 15.08 3.84
N LYS A 447 -17.46 15.76 3.86
CA LYS A 447 -17.72 16.97 3.04
C LYS A 447 -16.74 18.10 3.38
N ALA A 448 -16.45 18.32 4.66
CA ALA A 448 -15.47 19.32 5.09
C ALA A 448 -14.06 18.92 4.67
N THR A 449 -13.67 17.66 4.86
CA THR A 449 -12.36 17.14 4.43
C THR A 449 -12.18 17.30 2.92
N ARG A 450 -13.20 16.99 2.11
CA ARG A 450 -13.14 17.18 0.65
C ARG A 450 -13.00 18.65 0.27
N ALA A 451 -13.73 19.57 0.92
CA ALA A 451 -13.59 21.01 0.68
C ALA A 451 -12.19 21.52 1.02
N LEU A 452 -11.61 21.07 2.14
CA LEU A 452 -10.23 21.41 2.52
C LEU A 452 -9.20 20.89 1.52
N LEU A 453 -9.35 19.64 1.05
CA LEU A 453 -8.50 19.06 0.02
C LEU A 453 -8.63 19.82 -1.32
N THR A 454 -9.85 20.10 -1.76
CA THR A 454 -10.08 20.88 -2.98
C THR A 454 -9.34 22.21 -2.92
N ALA A 455 -9.48 22.94 -1.81
CA ALA A 455 -8.79 24.23 -1.63
C ALA A 455 -7.26 24.11 -1.61
N ALA A 456 -6.71 23.01 -1.09
CA ALA A 456 -5.28 22.73 -1.16
C ALA A 456 -4.82 22.41 -2.59
N LEU A 457 -5.61 21.62 -3.33
CA LEU A 457 -5.25 21.11 -4.65
C LEU A 457 -5.45 22.14 -5.78
N ASP A 458 -6.46 23.00 -5.67
CA ASP A 458 -6.77 24.04 -6.67
C ASP A 458 -5.95 25.32 -6.48
N GLY A 459 -5.15 25.39 -5.40
CA GLY A 459 -4.30 26.53 -5.08
C GLY A 459 -4.99 27.68 -4.33
N SER A 460 -6.27 27.56 -3.96
CA SER A 460 -7.01 28.58 -3.20
C SER A 460 -6.35 28.91 -1.85
N LEU A 461 -5.57 27.96 -1.30
CA LEU A 461 -4.82 28.17 -0.06
C LEU A 461 -3.43 28.80 -0.24
N ASN A 462 -2.96 29.07 -1.48
CA ASN A 462 -1.62 29.60 -1.68
C ASN A 462 -1.46 31.01 -1.06
N ASP A 463 -2.48 31.85 -1.23
CA ASP A 463 -2.51 33.22 -0.73
C ASP A 463 -3.40 33.39 0.52
N ALA A 464 -3.81 32.29 1.15
CA ALA A 464 -4.63 32.34 2.35
C ALA A 464 -3.85 32.90 3.55
N GLU A 465 -4.56 33.49 4.49
CA GLU A 465 -4.01 33.85 5.80
C GLU A 465 -3.87 32.59 6.67
N PHE A 466 -2.72 32.45 7.34
CA PHE A 466 -2.41 31.35 8.24
C PHE A 466 -2.12 31.85 9.64
N ARG A 467 -2.54 31.06 10.64
CA ARG A 467 -2.10 31.19 12.03
C ARG A 467 -1.20 30.03 12.42
N LYS A 468 -0.28 30.25 13.35
CA LYS A 468 0.50 29.16 13.96
C LYS A 468 -0.36 28.41 14.98
N ASP A 469 -0.37 27.08 14.89
CA ASP A 469 -0.89 26.24 15.97
C ASP A 469 0.04 26.27 17.18
N ALA A 470 -0.54 26.46 18.36
CA ALA A 470 0.24 26.68 19.58
C ALA A 470 0.93 25.39 20.11
N ASN A 471 0.38 24.22 19.83
CA ASN A 471 0.89 22.94 20.34
C ASN A 471 1.82 22.24 19.33
N PHE A 472 1.49 22.32 18.04
CA PHE A 472 2.16 21.56 16.99
C PHE A 472 3.02 22.43 16.05
N GLY A 473 2.92 23.75 16.15
CA GLY A 473 3.71 24.70 15.35
C GLY A 473 3.37 24.72 13.86
N PHE A 474 2.20 24.21 13.46
CA PHE A 474 1.76 24.18 12.06
C PHE A 474 1.18 25.50 11.60
N ASP A 475 1.23 25.74 10.28
CA ASP A 475 0.47 26.81 9.64
C ASP A 475 -0.94 26.31 9.33
N VAL A 476 -1.94 26.82 10.06
CA VAL A 476 -3.35 26.49 9.88
C VAL A 476 -4.08 27.64 9.19
N PRO A 477 -4.85 27.42 8.09
CA PRO A 477 -5.57 28.49 7.45
C PRO A 477 -6.65 29.07 8.38
N VAL A 478 -6.80 30.40 8.34
CA VAL A 478 -7.78 31.10 9.19
C VAL A 478 -9.19 30.92 8.67
N ALA A 479 -9.36 30.80 7.36
CA ALA A 479 -10.64 30.54 6.71
C ALA A 479 -10.46 29.70 5.44
N VAL A 480 -11.43 28.85 5.14
CA VAL A 480 -11.52 28.06 3.89
C VAL A 480 -12.96 28.11 3.38
N ALA A 481 -13.14 28.39 2.09
CA ALA A 481 -14.45 28.48 1.50
C ALA A 481 -15.25 27.17 1.68
N GLY A 482 -16.47 27.28 2.14
CA GLY A 482 -17.36 26.14 2.36
C GLY A 482 -17.06 25.29 3.60
N VAL A 483 -16.14 25.73 4.45
CA VAL A 483 -15.79 25.06 5.72
C VAL A 483 -16.12 26.00 6.89
N ASP A 484 -16.71 25.44 7.95
CA ASP A 484 -16.92 26.16 9.19
C ASP A 484 -15.58 26.56 9.82
N THR A 485 -15.37 27.86 10.02
CA THR A 485 -14.13 28.40 10.58
C THR A 485 -13.83 27.88 11.98
N GLY A 486 -14.86 27.57 12.78
CA GLY A 486 -14.71 26.93 14.08
C GLY A 486 -13.99 25.58 14.00
N LEU A 487 -14.19 24.82 12.91
CA LEU A 487 -13.51 23.55 12.69
C LEU A 487 -12.00 23.72 12.52
N LEU A 488 -11.54 24.87 11.99
CA LEU A 488 -10.13 25.16 11.76
C LEU A 488 -9.35 25.47 13.05
N ASP A 489 -10.05 25.68 14.17
CA ASP A 489 -9.46 25.84 15.50
C ASP A 489 -9.96 24.76 16.45
N PRO A 490 -9.30 23.57 16.50
CA PRO A 490 -9.74 22.45 17.30
C PRO A 490 -9.99 22.81 18.77
N ARG A 491 -9.17 23.70 19.34
CA ARG A 491 -9.29 24.12 20.75
C ARG A 491 -10.64 24.77 21.03
N SER A 492 -11.14 25.58 20.09
CA SER A 492 -12.43 26.25 20.20
C SER A 492 -13.63 25.30 20.10
N THR A 493 -13.45 24.10 19.55
CA THR A 493 -14.51 23.10 19.40
C THR A 493 -14.74 22.27 20.66
N TRP A 494 -13.80 22.29 21.62
CA TRP A 494 -13.93 21.53 22.85
C TRP A 494 -14.76 22.29 23.90
N ALA A 495 -15.60 21.57 24.64
CA ALA A 495 -16.37 22.15 25.74
C ALA A 495 -15.47 22.67 26.88
N ASP A 496 -14.32 22.01 27.10
CA ASP A 496 -13.29 22.40 28.07
C ASP A 496 -11.94 22.59 27.35
N PRO A 497 -11.50 23.86 27.14
CA PRO A 497 -10.21 24.18 26.55
C PRO A 497 -9.01 23.64 27.35
N ALA A 498 -9.11 23.47 28.66
CA ALA A 498 -8.00 22.92 29.45
C ALA A 498 -7.85 21.41 29.21
N ALA A 499 -8.96 20.69 29.04
CA ALA A 499 -8.93 19.29 28.63
C ALA A 499 -8.33 19.12 27.22
N TYR A 500 -8.61 20.02 26.28
CA TYR A 500 -7.93 20.05 24.98
C TYR A 500 -6.41 20.20 25.13
N ASP A 501 -5.98 21.21 25.91
CA ASP A 501 -4.56 21.51 26.10
C ASP A 501 -3.82 20.29 26.71
N ALA A 502 -4.42 19.64 27.71
CA ALA A 502 -3.87 18.43 28.31
C ALA A 502 -3.75 17.26 27.28
N GLN A 503 -4.76 17.09 26.44
CA GLN A 503 -4.78 16.03 25.43
C GLN A 503 -3.78 16.32 24.30
N ALA A 504 -3.65 17.57 23.88
CA ALA A 504 -2.66 18.00 22.89
C ALA A 504 -1.24 17.73 23.38
N GLN A 505 -0.93 18.10 24.64
CA GLN A 505 0.37 17.81 25.25
C GLN A 505 0.66 16.32 25.40
N LYS A 506 -0.36 15.49 25.59
CA LYS A 506 -0.19 14.04 25.58
C LYS A 506 0.26 13.55 24.20
N LEU A 507 -0.36 14.04 23.12
CA LEU A 507 0.02 13.68 21.75
C LEU A 507 1.42 14.21 21.38
N VAL A 508 1.76 15.45 21.77
CA VAL A 508 3.11 16.03 21.63
C VAL A 508 4.18 15.09 22.22
N LYS A 509 3.98 14.64 23.46
CA LYS A 509 4.92 13.68 24.11
C LYS A 509 5.04 12.35 23.36
N MET A 510 3.96 11.85 22.76
CA MET A 510 4.02 10.62 21.96
C MET A 510 4.82 10.82 20.68
N PHE A 511 4.67 11.97 20.01
CA PHE A 511 5.49 12.33 18.86
C PHE A 511 6.96 12.42 19.22
N ALA A 512 7.30 13.14 20.29
CA ALA A 512 8.67 13.29 20.76
C ALA A 512 9.32 11.93 21.06
N ALA A 513 8.64 11.07 21.84
CA ALA A 513 9.14 9.73 22.19
C ALA A 513 9.33 8.84 20.94
N ASN A 514 8.40 8.89 19.97
CA ASN A 514 8.57 8.14 18.72
C ASN A 514 9.75 8.66 17.90
N PHE A 515 10.02 9.96 17.95
CA PHE A 515 11.01 10.59 17.09
C PHE A 515 12.46 10.43 17.59
N GLU A 516 12.68 10.11 18.85
CA GLU A 516 14.03 9.90 19.45
C GLU A 516 14.89 8.94 18.63
N ARG A 517 14.30 7.88 18.08
CA ARG A 517 15.02 6.88 17.28
C ARG A 517 15.59 7.40 15.95
N TYR A 518 15.11 8.55 15.46
CA TYR A 518 15.58 9.15 14.22
C TYR A 518 16.65 10.23 14.44
N LEU A 519 16.78 10.77 15.65
CA LEU A 519 17.70 11.88 15.97
C LEU A 519 19.14 11.67 15.50
N PRO A 520 19.72 10.43 15.54
CA PRO A 520 21.08 10.19 15.05
C PRO A 520 21.23 10.33 13.51
N TYR A 521 20.13 10.29 12.76
CA TYR A 521 20.14 10.12 11.30
C TYR A 521 19.57 11.30 10.52
N ILE A 522 19.15 12.37 11.21
CA ILE A 522 18.51 13.54 10.64
C ILE A 522 19.34 14.80 10.91
N ASP A 523 19.17 15.80 10.05
CA ASP A 523 19.85 17.09 10.20
C ASP A 523 19.15 18.01 11.21
N GLU A 524 19.81 19.14 11.52
CA GLU A 524 19.34 20.10 12.51
C GLU A 524 18.02 20.78 12.13
N ASP A 525 17.76 20.97 10.83
CA ASP A 525 16.51 21.58 10.37
C ASP A 525 15.30 20.69 10.70
N VAL A 526 15.43 19.38 10.51
CA VAL A 526 14.37 18.42 10.85
C VAL A 526 14.24 18.25 12.37
N LYS A 527 15.37 18.31 13.12
CA LYS A 527 15.33 18.34 14.59
C LYS A 527 14.59 19.58 15.11
N ALA A 528 14.88 20.75 14.52
CA ALA A 528 14.21 22.00 14.88
C ALA A 528 12.70 22.03 14.51
N ALA A 529 12.28 21.21 13.55
CA ALA A 529 10.88 21.05 13.16
C ALA A 529 10.13 20.02 14.02
N ALA A 530 10.81 19.37 14.99
CA ALA A 530 10.20 18.40 15.87
C ALA A 530 9.10 19.03 16.74
N ILE A 531 8.04 18.27 16.95
CA ILE A 531 6.98 18.60 17.91
C ILE A 531 7.53 18.33 19.32
N VAL A 532 7.65 19.37 20.15
CA VAL A 532 8.25 19.32 21.50
C VAL A 532 7.33 19.94 22.56
#